data_b748748be5102ca59f2faf0d8bd9a124
#
_entry.id   b748748be5102ca59f2faf0d8bd9a124
#
_cell.length_a   1.000
_cell.length_b   1.000
_cell.length_c   1.000
_cell.angle_alpha   90.00
_cell.angle_beta   90.00
_cell.angle_gamma   90.00
#
_symmetry.space_group_name_H-M   'P 1'
#
loop_
_entity.id
_entity.type
_entity.pdbx_description
1 polymer ?
#
loop_
_entity_poly.entity_id
_entity_poly.type
_entity_poly.pdbx_seq_one_letter_code
_entity_poly.pdbx_strand_id
1 'polypeptide(L)' 'MEEEVKRMGGRLILVETSGTTSYAPARKFYEVCGYSLQAKIPDFYSPGDDLLIYVKRL' A
#
# COMPACT_ATOMS: atom_id res chain seq x y z
N MET A 1 6.52 -3.05 10.60
CA MET A 1 5.94 -2.05 9.69
C MET A 1 4.46 -1.96 9.91
N GLU A 2 3.95 -0.79 9.92
CA GLU A 2 2.52 -0.56 10.05
C GLU A 2 1.94 -0.13 8.71
N GLU A 3 0.71 -0.54 8.47
CA GLU A 3 -0.04 -0.08 7.32
C GLU A 3 -0.86 1.13 7.72
N GLU A 4 -0.91 2.11 6.85
CA GLU A 4 -1.74 3.28 7.05
C GLU A 4 -2.82 3.35 5.98
N VAL A 5 -4.03 3.69 6.41
CA VAL A 5 -5.15 3.91 5.52
C VAL A 5 -5.62 5.35 5.69
N LYS A 6 -5.63 6.10 4.60
CA LYS A 6 -6.04 7.49 4.63
C LYS A 6 -7.13 7.74 3.59
N ARG A 7 -8.13 8.54 3.95
CA ARG A 7 -9.11 9.03 2.99
C ARG A 7 -8.68 10.39 2.48
N MET A 8 -8.66 10.53 1.17
CA MET A 8 -8.27 11.76 0.52
C MET A 8 -9.48 12.38 -0.16
N GLY A 9 -10.03 13.41 0.48
CA GLY A 9 -11.15 14.15 -0.07
C GLY A 9 -12.45 13.35 -0.21
N GLY A 10 -12.60 12.23 0.50
CA GLY A 10 -13.78 11.39 0.44
C GLY A 10 -13.94 10.58 -0.84
N ARG A 11 -13.00 10.70 -1.78
CA ARG A 11 -13.07 10.01 -3.08
C ARG A 11 -12.03 8.91 -3.23
N LEU A 12 -10.99 8.94 -2.45
CA LEU A 12 -9.89 8.00 -2.52
C LEU A 12 -9.59 7.45 -1.14
N ILE A 13 -9.20 6.20 -1.10
CA ILE A 13 -8.62 5.59 0.07
C ILE A 13 -7.19 5.22 -0.32
N LEU A 14 -6.23 5.65 0.50
CA LEU A 14 -4.82 5.41 0.26
C LEU A 14 -4.28 4.51 1.35
N VAL A 15 -3.58 3.44 0.94
CA VAL A 15 -2.95 2.51 1.87
C VAL A 15 -1.45 2.49 1.61
N GLU A 16 -0.68 2.77 2.65
CA GLU A 16 0.77 2.65 2.60
C GLU A 16 1.18 1.36 3.27
N THR A 17 1.93 0.52 2.56
CA THR A 17 2.34 -0.77 3.08
C THR A 17 3.77 -1.10 2.66
N SER A 18 4.39 -2.03 3.40
CA SER A 18 5.73 -2.51 3.07
C SER A 18 5.69 -3.47 1.89
N GLY A 19 6.74 -3.42 1.07
CA GLY A 19 6.93 -4.35 -0.04
C GLY A 19 7.59 -5.67 0.34
N THR A 20 7.86 -5.89 1.62
CA THR A 20 8.51 -7.13 2.05
C THR A 20 7.58 -8.33 1.93
N THR A 21 8.17 -9.52 1.90
CA THR A 21 7.44 -10.78 1.80
C THR A 21 6.44 -10.97 2.93
N SER A 22 6.75 -10.46 4.12
CA SER A 22 5.87 -10.55 5.29
C SER A 22 4.50 -9.91 5.05
N TYR A 23 4.43 -8.94 4.13
CA TYR A 23 3.20 -8.21 3.83
C TYR A 23 2.54 -8.69 2.54
N ALA A 24 3.05 -9.75 1.91
CA ALA A 24 2.49 -10.26 0.66
C ALA A 24 1.01 -10.62 0.78
N PRO A 25 0.55 -11.31 1.85
CA PRO A 25 -0.87 -11.61 1.98
C PRO A 25 -1.74 -10.35 2.09
N ALA A 26 -1.26 -9.32 2.79
CA ALA A 26 -1.99 -8.07 2.91
C ALA A 26 -2.10 -7.37 1.56
N ARG A 27 -1.01 -7.34 0.77
CA ARG A 27 -1.03 -6.74 -0.55
C ARG A 27 -2.04 -7.44 -1.47
N LYS A 28 -2.08 -8.76 -1.41
CA LYS A 28 -3.05 -9.52 -2.22
C LYS A 28 -4.47 -9.21 -1.79
N PHE A 29 -4.71 -9.04 -0.49
CA PHE A 29 -6.01 -8.67 0.02
C PHE A 29 -6.45 -7.32 -0.56
N TYR A 30 -5.56 -6.33 -0.61
CA TYR A 30 -5.90 -5.03 -1.18
C TYR A 30 -6.24 -5.13 -2.65
N GLU A 31 -5.52 -5.94 -3.41
CA GLU A 31 -5.80 -6.14 -4.83
C GLU A 31 -7.18 -6.76 -5.03
N VAL A 32 -7.53 -7.74 -4.22
CA VAL A 32 -8.85 -8.38 -4.29
C VAL A 32 -9.95 -7.40 -3.92
N CYS A 33 -9.69 -6.48 -3.01
CA CYS A 33 -10.65 -5.46 -2.60
C CYS A 33 -10.79 -4.30 -3.59
N GLY A 34 -10.04 -4.33 -4.69
CA GLY A 34 -10.14 -3.29 -5.71
C GLY A 34 -9.14 -2.18 -5.59
N TYR A 35 -8.13 -2.32 -4.75
CA TYR A 35 -7.04 -1.37 -4.67
C TYR A 35 -6.06 -1.59 -5.82
N SER A 36 -5.45 -0.49 -6.28
CA SER A 36 -4.42 -0.52 -7.33
C SER A 36 -3.11 0.00 -6.79
N LEU A 37 -2.00 -0.63 -7.17
CA LEU A 37 -0.68 -0.13 -6.83
C LEU A 37 -0.40 1.14 -7.65
N GLN A 38 -0.21 2.27 -6.99
CA GLN A 38 -0.01 3.55 -7.65
C GLN A 38 1.42 4.04 -7.57
N ALA A 39 2.17 3.64 -6.54
CA ALA A 39 3.53 4.11 -6.37
C ALA A 39 4.37 3.09 -5.62
N LYS A 40 5.66 3.11 -5.89
CA LYS A 40 6.64 2.28 -5.19
C LYS A 40 7.87 3.14 -4.95
N ILE A 41 8.32 3.19 -3.70
CA ILE A 41 9.53 3.91 -3.33
C ILE A 41 10.52 2.89 -2.78
N PRO A 42 11.60 2.58 -3.51
CA PRO A 42 12.57 1.58 -3.06
C PRO A 42 13.27 2.02 -1.78
N ASP A 43 13.52 1.06 -0.90
CA ASP A 43 14.29 1.24 0.32
C ASP A 43 13.76 2.35 1.24
N PHE A 44 12.45 2.60 1.19
CA PHE A 44 11.85 3.69 1.95
C PHE A 44 11.97 3.47 3.47
N TYR A 45 11.61 2.27 3.93
CA TYR A 45 11.65 1.96 5.37
C TYR A 45 13.05 1.53 5.81
N SER A 46 13.71 0.74 4.98
CA SER A 46 15.07 0.25 5.22
C SER A 46 15.56 -0.42 3.94
N PRO A 47 16.86 -0.70 3.81
CA PRO A 47 17.36 -1.40 2.62
C PRO A 47 16.58 -2.69 2.38
N GLY A 48 16.03 -2.83 1.18
CA GLY A 48 15.22 -3.97 0.79
C GLY A 48 13.77 -3.91 1.24
N ASP A 49 13.36 -2.84 1.92
CA ASP A 49 11.99 -2.68 2.42
C ASP A 49 11.35 -1.46 1.77
N ASP A 50 10.66 -1.71 0.66
CA ASP A 50 10.09 -0.64 -0.16
C ASP A 50 8.75 -0.17 0.41
N LEU A 51 8.41 1.08 0.10
CA LEU A 51 7.07 1.60 0.35
C LEU A 51 6.20 1.35 -0.88
N LEU A 52 5.07 0.72 -0.69
CA LEU A 52 4.07 0.53 -1.74
C LEU A 52 2.81 1.30 -1.37
N ILE A 53 2.29 2.07 -2.33
CA ILE A 53 1.09 2.89 -2.11
C ILE A 53 -0.02 2.33 -2.98
N TYR A 54 -1.07 1.85 -2.33
CA TYR A 54 -2.26 1.34 -3.00
C TYR A 54 -3.39 2.36 -2.86
N VAL A 55 -4.16 2.52 -3.91
CA VAL A 55 -5.26 3.49 -3.96
C VAL A 55 -6.53 2.81 -4.44
N LYS A 56 -7.64 3.14 -3.79
CA LYS A 56 -8.96 2.72 -4.24
C LYS A 56 -9.83 3.96 -4.41
N ARG A 57 -10.43 4.08 -5.57
CA ARG A 57 -11.40 5.14 -5.84
C ARG A 57 -12.78 4.70 -5.35
N LEU A 58 -13.45 5.61 -4.71
CA LEU A 58 -14.80 5.40 -4.21
C LEU A 58 -15.85 5.84 -5.22
#